data_d0d7d641d7389118ea268967583ba713
#
_entry.id   d0d7d641d7389118ea268967583ba713
#
_cell.length_a   1.000
_cell.length_b   1.000
_cell.length_c   1.000
_cell.angle_alpha   90.00
_cell.angle_beta   90.00
_cell.angle_gamma   90.00
#
_symmetry.space_group_name_H-M   'P 1'
#
loop_
_entity.id
_entity.type
_entity.pdbx_description
1 polymer ?
#
loop_
_entity_poly.entity_id
_entity_poly.type
_entity_poly.pdbx_seq_one_letter_code
_entity_poly.pdbx_strand_id
1 'polypeptide(L)'
;MSYLEMPVPNRSEHLWRYTSWKKIHPTKVDAMPKIESATVTINGQVTKPSNTTSMALNNEISRAFLAESNQELHTIIVDDENKDLSIEIAGDNKLNSCNLNFEVRSSGSITICITGKTDWFGLSINGTLQPNVNLSFC
;
A
#
# COMPACT_ATOMS: atom_id res chain seq x y z
N MET A 1 15.00 -7.81 -12.98
CA MET A 1 13.91 -8.12 -13.92
C MET A 1 12.75 -7.18 -13.65
N SER A 2 12.27 -6.48 -14.67
CA SER A 2 11.11 -5.60 -14.51
C SER A 2 9.83 -6.41 -14.33
N TYR A 3 8.80 -5.76 -13.78
CA TYR A 3 7.50 -6.40 -13.57
C TYR A 3 6.93 -7.02 -14.86
N LEU A 4 7.00 -6.32 -15.98
CA LEU A 4 6.45 -6.81 -17.26
C LEU A 4 7.23 -7.97 -17.85
N GLU A 5 8.49 -8.15 -17.46
CA GLU A 5 9.34 -9.26 -17.91
C GLU A 5 9.16 -10.52 -17.06
N MET A 6 8.51 -10.40 -15.91
CA MET A 6 8.29 -11.52 -15.02
C MET A 6 7.16 -12.42 -15.52
N PRO A 7 7.26 -13.74 -15.34
CA PRO A 7 6.17 -14.63 -15.71
C PRO A 7 4.94 -14.39 -14.84
N VAL A 8 3.75 -14.52 -15.46
CA VAL A 8 2.48 -14.43 -14.72
C VAL A 8 2.41 -15.59 -13.72
N PRO A 9 2.05 -15.33 -12.45
CA PRO A 9 1.96 -16.38 -11.45
C PRO A 9 0.98 -17.48 -11.84
N ASN A 10 1.39 -18.72 -11.64
CA ASN A 10 0.56 -19.89 -11.93
C ASN A 10 -0.37 -20.16 -10.73
N ARG A 11 -1.57 -20.66 -11.03
CA ARG A 11 -2.52 -21.09 -9.99
C ARG A 11 -1.99 -22.23 -9.12
N SER A 12 -0.99 -22.96 -9.56
CA SER A 12 -0.32 -23.97 -8.73
C SER A 12 0.49 -23.37 -7.58
N GLU A 13 0.88 -22.10 -7.68
CA GLU A 13 1.52 -21.38 -6.58
C GLU A 13 0.50 -21.13 -5.46
N HIS A 14 0.92 -21.34 -4.21
CA HIS A 14 0.02 -21.28 -3.06
C HIS A 14 -0.78 -19.98 -2.97
N LEU A 15 -0.13 -18.83 -3.16
CA LEU A 15 -0.78 -17.52 -3.09
C LEU A 15 -1.81 -17.29 -4.21
N TRP A 16 -1.64 -17.95 -5.36
CA TRP A 16 -2.46 -17.70 -6.55
C TRP A 16 -3.43 -18.82 -6.87
N ARG A 17 -3.58 -19.80 -5.98
CA ARG A 17 -4.46 -20.95 -6.19
C ARG A 17 -5.91 -20.58 -6.47
N TYR A 18 -6.43 -19.61 -5.75
CA TYR A 18 -7.84 -19.18 -5.83
C TYR A 18 -8.02 -17.84 -6.52
N THR A 19 -6.94 -17.12 -6.80
CA THR A 19 -6.98 -15.80 -7.42
C THR A 19 -6.03 -15.76 -8.61
N SER A 20 -6.58 -15.50 -9.79
CA SER A 20 -5.76 -15.33 -10.99
C SER A 20 -5.13 -13.94 -11.01
N TRP A 21 -3.81 -13.85 -11.20
CA TRP A 21 -3.11 -12.58 -11.33
C TRP A 21 -3.69 -11.72 -12.46
N LYS A 22 -4.07 -12.36 -13.60
CA LYS A 22 -4.66 -11.65 -14.73
C LYS A 22 -5.99 -10.96 -14.38
N LYS A 23 -6.73 -11.45 -13.39
CA LYS A 23 -7.99 -10.84 -12.97
C LYS A 23 -7.78 -9.64 -12.05
N ILE A 24 -6.72 -9.61 -11.27
CA ILE A 24 -6.44 -8.52 -10.35
C ILE A 24 -5.55 -7.44 -10.95
N HIS A 25 -4.84 -7.74 -12.03
CA HIS A 25 -4.00 -6.76 -12.70
C HIS A 25 -4.89 -5.74 -13.44
N PRO A 26 -4.66 -4.42 -13.23
CA PRO A 26 -5.57 -3.40 -13.77
C PRO A 26 -5.58 -3.29 -15.30
N THR A 27 -4.56 -3.76 -16.00
CA THR A 27 -4.46 -3.70 -17.47
C THR A 27 -4.11 -5.03 -18.13
N LYS A 28 -4.45 -6.16 -17.50
CA LYS A 28 -4.23 -7.52 -18.04
C LYS A 28 -2.77 -7.91 -18.29
N VAL A 29 -1.82 -7.28 -17.60
CA VAL A 29 -0.38 -7.62 -17.68
C VAL A 29 0.30 -7.25 -19.01
N ASP A 30 -0.36 -6.49 -19.88
CA ASP A 30 0.20 -6.13 -21.19
C ASP A 30 1.07 -4.86 -21.14
N ALA A 31 0.80 -3.97 -20.18
CA ALA A 31 1.53 -2.71 -20.02
C ALA A 31 1.45 -2.25 -18.56
N MET A 32 2.43 -1.47 -18.11
CA MET A 32 2.32 -0.79 -16.82
C MET A 32 1.26 0.30 -16.92
N PRO A 33 0.22 0.26 -16.08
CA PRO A 33 -0.78 1.32 -16.06
C PRO A 33 -0.22 2.59 -15.41
N LYS A 34 -0.80 3.73 -15.76
CA LYS A 34 -0.51 4.97 -15.05
C LYS A 34 -1.28 4.95 -13.72
N ILE A 35 -0.56 4.85 -12.62
CA ILE A 35 -1.11 4.81 -11.27
C ILE A 35 -0.68 6.07 -10.55
N GLU A 36 -1.66 6.82 -10.04
CA GLU A 36 -1.41 8.06 -9.30
C GLU A 36 -1.28 7.79 -7.81
N SER A 37 -0.44 8.56 -7.13
CA SER A 37 -0.31 8.49 -5.68
C SER A 37 -1.55 9.06 -5.01
N ALA A 38 -2.08 8.35 -4.03
CA ALA A 38 -3.17 8.85 -3.19
C ALA A 38 -2.65 9.91 -2.21
N THR A 39 -3.52 10.80 -1.79
CA THR A 39 -3.20 11.81 -0.77
C THR A 39 -3.41 11.21 0.61
N VAL A 40 -2.39 11.30 1.46
CA VAL A 40 -2.43 10.79 2.83
C VAL A 40 -2.55 11.95 3.82
N THR A 41 -3.59 11.92 4.63
CA THR A 41 -3.86 12.91 5.66
C THR A 41 -3.87 12.23 7.03
N ILE A 42 -3.08 12.75 7.97
CA ILE A 42 -2.98 12.23 9.33
C ILE A 42 -3.49 13.29 10.29
N ASN A 43 -4.54 12.97 11.06
CA ASN A 43 -5.18 13.88 12.01
C ASN A 43 -5.49 15.26 11.42
N GLY A 44 -5.95 15.28 10.15
CA GLY A 44 -6.33 16.49 9.44
C GLY A 44 -5.20 17.22 8.72
N GLN A 45 -3.97 16.70 8.75
CA GLN A 45 -2.82 17.30 8.09
C GLN A 45 -2.29 16.42 6.97
N VAL A 46 -2.13 17.01 5.78
CA VAL A 46 -1.56 16.31 4.62
C VAL A 46 -0.08 16.00 4.87
N THR A 47 0.32 14.76 4.64
CA THR A 47 1.70 14.33 4.79
C THR A 47 2.43 14.33 3.46
N LYS A 48 3.75 14.47 3.51
CA LYS A 48 4.61 14.36 2.34
C LYS A 48 5.28 12.99 2.34
N PRO A 49 5.39 12.32 1.18
CA PRO A 49 6.08 11.04 1.10
C PRO A 49 7.59 11.20 1.34
N SER A 50 8.21 10.17 1.86
CA SER A 50 9.66 10.03 1.87
C SER A 50 10.13 9.41 0.56
N ASN A 51 11.44 9.48 0.28
CA ASN A 51 12.00 9.03 -1.01
C ASN A 51 12.44 7.55 -1.02
N THR A 52 12.06 6.76 -0.04
CA THR A 52 12.51 5.37 0.05
C THR A 52 11.40 4.39 -0.24
N THR A 53 11.71 3.37 -1.03
CA THR A 53 10.78 2.35 -1.50
C THR A 53 11.23 0.95 -1.10
N SER A 54 11.47 0.72 0.17
CA SER A 54 11.77 -0.63 0.65
C SER A 54 10.48 -1.28 1.14
N MET A 55 10.01 -2.30 0.43
CA MET A 55 8.83 -3.05 0.83
C MET A 55 9.18 -4.51 1.07
N ALA A 56 8.84 -4.99 2.26
CA ALA A 56 9.03 -6.38 2.64
C ALA A 56 7.82 -7.23 2.24
N LEU A 57 7.62 -7.40 0.94
CA LEU A 57 6.59 -8.28 0.40
C LEU A 57 7.18 -9.64 0.08
N ASN A 58 6.47 -10.69 0.44
CA ASN A 58 6.94 -12.06 0.24
C ASN A 58 6.75 -12.55 -1.20
N ASN A 59 5.85 -11.94 -1.97
CA ASN A 59 5.60 -12.32 -3.36
C ASN A 59 6.37 -11.41 -4.31
N GLU A 60 7.19 -12.03 -5.16
CA GLU A 60 8.12 -11.33 -6.04
C GLU A 60 7.41 -10.47 -7.08
N ILE A 61 6.38 -10.99 -7.72
CA ILE A 61 5.67 -10.22 -8.76
C ILE A 61 4.86 -9.06 -8.18
N SER A 62 4.25 -9.25 -7.00
CA SER A 62 3.54 -8.17 -6.31
C SER A 62 4.48 -7.06 -5.90
N ARG A 63 5.66 -7.41 -5.39
CA ARG A 63 6.70 -6.45 -5.04
C ARG A 63 7.18 -5.67 -6.25
N ALA A 64 7.45 -6.35 -7.37
CA ALA A 64 7.88 -5.70 -8.59
C ALA A 64 6.81 -4.76 -9.15
N PHE A 65 5.54 -5.17 -9.12
CA PHE A 65 4.42 -4.34 -9.57
C PHE A 65 4.31 -3.07 -8.72
N LEU A 66 4.33 -3.20 -7.40
CA LEU A 66 4.21 -2.04 -6.50
C LEU A 66 5.41 -1.10 -6.61
N ALA A 67 6.60 -1.64 -6.79
CA ALA A 67 7.80 -0.83 -6.96
C ALA A 67 7.78 0.00 -8.25
N GLU A 68 7.20 -0.54 -9.34
CA GLU A 68 7.09 0.18 -10.61
C GLU A 68 5.86 1.09 -10.67
N SER A 69 4.79 0.74 -9.94
CA SER A 69 3.54 1.50 -9.98
C SER A 69 3.60 2.80 -9.18
N ASN A 70 4.24 2.77 -8.02
CA ASN A 70 4.36 3.95 -7.16
C ASN A 70 5.56 3.79 -6.24
N GLN A 71 6.50 4.72 -6.34
CA GLN A 71 7.72 4.72 -5.51
C GLN A 71 7.62 5.64 -4.30
N GLU A 72 6.51 6.34 -4.11
CA GLU A 72 6.31 7.18 -2.94
C GLU A 72 5.97 6.34 -1.72
N LEU A 73 6.63 6.63 -0.61
CA LEU A 73 6.44 5.94 0.66
C LEU A 73 6.20 6.95 1.77
N HIS A 74 5.11 6.78 2.52
CA HIS A 74 4.83 7.58 3.70
C HIS A 74 5.29 6.82 4.93
N THR A 75 6.22 7.38 5.70
CA THR A 75 6.64 6.81 6.97
C THR A 75 5.93 7.51 8.11
N ILE A 76 5.25 6.74 8.93
CA ILE A 76 4.40 7.22 10.02
C ILE A 76 4.92 6.67 11.34
N ILE A 77 5.22 7.58 12.27
CA ILE A 77 5.76 7.22 13.58
C ILE A 77 4.63 7.22 14.61
N VAL A 78 4.48 6.10 15.31
CA VAL A 78 3.55 5.95 16.43
C VAL A 78 4.36 5.94 17.72
N ASP A 79 4.21 6.98 18.54
CA ASP A 79 4.93 7.15 19.81
C ASP A 79 3.99 7.73 20.86
N ASP A 80 4.52 8.10 22.03
CA ASP A 80 3.71 8.61 23.14
C ASP A 80 3.02 9.94 22.83
N GLU A 81 3.54 10.72 21.87
CA GLU A 81 2.93 11.99 21.44
C GLU A 81 1.93 11.78 20.31
N ASN A 82 2.09 10.72 19.51
CA ASN A 82 1.26 10.39 18.34
C ASN A 82 0.77 8.96 18.42
N LYS A 83 -0.06 8.64 19.40
CA LYS A 83 -0.50 7.27 19.66
C LYS A 83 -1.91 6.95 19.16
N ASP A 84 -2.71 7.96 18.87
CA ASP A 84 -4.06 7.77 18.33
C ASP A 84 -4.13 8.48 16.98
N LEU A 85 -3.95 7.72 15.91
CA LEU A 85 -3.86 8.26 14.56
C LEU A 85 -5.12 7.95 13.77
N SER A 86 -5.65 8.99 13.13
CA SER A 86 -6.70 8.87 12.13
C SER A 86 -6.10 9.20 10.77
N ILE A 87 -6.00 8.20 9.92
CA ILE A 87 -5.36 8.31 8.60
C ILE A 87 -6.45 8.24 7.54
N GLU A 88 -6.51 9.26 6.69
CA GLU A 88 -7.37 9.28 5.52
C GLU A 88 -6.54 9.18 4.27
N ILE A 89 -6.87 8.21 3.42
CA ILE A 89 -6.22 8.01 2.14
C ILE A 89 -7.22 8.32 1.04
N ALA A 90 -7.01 9.42 0.34
CA ALA A 90 -7.93 9.89 -0.70
C ALA A 90 -7.38 9.58 -2.09
N GLY A 91 -8.15 8.81 -2.86
CA GLY A 91 -7.84 8.47 -4.24
C GLY A 91 -8.91 8.99 -5.18
N ASP A 92 -8.60 10.01 -5.99
CA ASP A 92 -9.54 10.67 -6.87
C ASP A 92 -9.27 10.41 -8.36
N ASN A 93 -8.31 9.57 -8.67
CA ASN A 93 -7.98 9.14 -10.02
C ASN A 93 -8.51 7.74 -10.29
N LYS A 94 -8.54 7.34 -11.56
CA LYS A 94 -9.04 6.02 -11.95
C LYS A 94 -8.26 4.89 -11.28
N LEU A 95 -6.94 5.01 -11.26
CA LEU A 95 -6.04 4.06 -10.59
C LEU A 95 -5.20 4.82 -9.56
N ASN A 96 -5.28 4.41 -8.31
CA ASN A 96 -4.52 5.03 -7.23
C ASN A 96 -3.73 4.00 -6.45
N SER A 97 -2.62 4.43 -5.85
CA SER A 97 -1.85 3.59 -4.94
C SER A 97 -1.33 4.39 -3.76
N CYS A 98 -1.06 3.68 -2.67
CA CYS A 98 -0.51 4.26 -1.45
C CYS A 98 0.39 3.24 -0.77
N ASN A 99 1.57 3.69 -0.36
CA ASN A 99 2.52 2.85 0.37
C ASN A 99 2.77 3.49 1.73
N LEU A 100 2.46 2.75 2.79
CA LEU A 100 2.64 3.20 4.17
C LEU A 100 3.68 2.33 4.88
N ASN A 101 4.54 2.97 5.65
CA ASN A 101 5.47 2.31 6.56
C ASN A 101 5.27 2.86 7.97
N PHE A 102 4.98 1.97 8.93
CA PHE A 102 4.78 2.34 10.31
C PHE A 102 6.00 2.01 11.16
N GLU A 103 6.51 3.01 11.86
CA GLU A 103 7.49 2.83 12.94
C GLU A 103 6.74 2.94 14.27
N VAL A 104 6.46 1.81 14.89
CA VAL A 104 5.69 1.77 16.14
C VAL A 104 6.65 1.69 17.31
N ARG A 105 6.67 2.73 18.15
CA ARG A 105 7.55 2.87 19.31
C ARG A 105 6.82 2.72 20.64
N SER A 106 5.49 2.88 20.63
CA SER A 106 4.65 2.72 21.83
C SER A 106 3.27 2.19 21.45
N SER A 107 2.47 1.83 22.44
CA SER A 107 1.10 1.37 22.19
C SER A 107 0.20 2.53 21.72
N GLY A 108 -0.83 2.21 20.94
CA GLY A 108 -1.75 3.20 20.44
C GLY A 108 -2.82 2.59 19.54
N SER A 109 -3.56 3.45 18.85
CA SER A 109 -4.55 3.02 17.86
C SER A 109 -4.32 3.72 16.53
N ILE A 110 -4.56 2.99 15.44
CA ILE A 110 -4.43 3.50 14.08
C ILE A 110 -5.73 3.16 13.34
N THR A 111 -6.41 4.17 12.83
CA THR A 111 -7.59 4.00 11.99
C THR A 111 -7.28 4.51 10.60
N ILE A 112 -7.49 3.66 9.59
CA ILE A 112 -7.23 4.00 8.19
C ILE A 112 -8.56 3.98 7.43
N CYS A 113 -8.92 5.12 6.84
CA CYS A 113 -10.09 5.24 6.00
C CYS A 113 -9.67 5.58 4.58
N ILE A 114 -10.18 4.82 3.62
CA ILE A 114 -9.95 5.06 2.20
C ILE A 114 -11.17 5.76 1.63
N THR A 115 -10.95 6.92 1.03
CA THR A 115 -12.02 7.76 0.49
C THR A 115 -11.74 8.11 -0.98
N GLY A 116 -12.72 8.76 -1.62
CA GLY A 116 -12.60 9.17 -3.02
C GLY A 116 -13.25 8.18 -3.98
N LYS A 117 -13.09 8.44 -5.28
CA LYS A 117 -13.62 7.62 -6.35
C LYS A 117 -12.47 7.06 -7.17
N THR A 118 -12.26 5.77 -7.08
CA THR A 118 -11.22 5.09 -7.84
C THR A 118 -11.73 3.72 -8.31
N ASP A 119 -11.35 3.31 -9.50
CA ASP A 119 -11.72 2.00 -10.02
C ASP A 119 -10.82 0.90 -9.48
N TRP A 120 -9.57 1.26 -9.17
CA TRP A 120 -8.60 0.34 -8.63
C TRP A 120 -7.71 1.05 -7.62
N PHE A 121 -7.48 0.42 -6.50
CA PHE A 121 -6.65 0.97 -5.42
C PHE A 121 -5.66 -0.07 -4.91
N GLY A 122 -4.37 0.26 -5.01
CA GLY A 122 -3.29 -0.56 -4.45
C GLY A 122 -2.81 0.02 -3.13
N LEU A 123 -2.97 -0.74 -2.05
CA LEU A 123 -2.50 -0.34 -0.73
C LEU A 123 -1.45 -1.32 -0.22
N SER A 124 -0.30 -0.78 0.14
CA SER A 124 0.78 -1.53 0.79
C SER A 124 1.03 -0.94 2.17
N ILE A 125 0.99 -1.80 3.18
CA ILE A 125 1.29 -1.43 4.56
C ILE A 125 2.46 -2.28 5.05
N ASN A 126 3.49 -1.63 5.54
CA ASN A 126 4.67 -2.27 6.08
C ASN A 126 4.95 -1.74 7.50
N GLY A 127 5.57 -2.55 8.32
CA GLY A 127 5.95 -2.17 9.67
C GLY A 127 5.81 -3.31 10.65
N THR A 128 6.23 -3.06 11.90
CA THR A 128 6.09 -4.00 13.00
C THR A 128 5.17 -3.40 14.05
N LEU A 129 4.04 -4.07 14.31
CA LEU A 129 3.09 -3.64 15.33
C LEU A 129 3.47 -4.22 16.69
N GLN A 130 3.39 -3.38 17.73
CA GLN A 130 3.51 -3.83 19.10
C GLN A 130 2.21 -4.55 19.54
N PRO A 131 2.28 -5.44 20.56
CA PRO A 131 1.09 -6.19 20.98
C PRO A 131 -0.11 -5.35 21.41
N ASN A 132 0.12 -4.10 21.82
CA ASN A 132 -0.93 -3.19 22.32
C ASN A 132 -1.40 -2.17 21.29
N VAL A 133 -1.09 -2.34 20.01
CA VAL A 133 -1.55 -1.45 18.94
C VAL A 133 -2.79 -2.04 18.30
N ASN A 134 -3.85 -1.23 18.19
CA ASN A 134 -5.07 -1.57 17.48
C ASN A 134 -5.06 -0.93 16.11
N LEU A 135 -5.26 -1.74 15.08
CA LEU A 135 -5.35 -1.27 13.70
C LEU A 135 -6.76 -1.53 13.17
N SER A 136 -7.44 -0.47 12.72
CA SER A 136 -8.79 -0.52 12.19
C SER A 136 -8.87 0.08 10.80
N PHE A 137 -9.78 -0.45 9.98
CA PHE A 137 -10.05 0.07 8.63
C PHE A 137 -11.52 0.47 8.49
N CYS A 138 -11.75 1.50 7.71
CA CYS A 138 -13.11 1.88 7.33
C CYS A 138 -13.21 2.31 5.86
#